data_41e4e872ae5ec8b612ebc7114e556a3f
#
_entry.id   41e4e872ae5ec8b612ebc7114e556a3f
#
_cell.length_a   1.000
_cell.length_b   1.000
_cell.length_c   1.000
_cell.angle_alpha   90.00
_cell.angle_beta   90.00
_cell.angle_gamma   90.00
#
_symmetry.space_group_name_H-M   'P 1'
#
loop_
_entity.id
_entity.type
_entity.pdbx_description
1 polymer ?
#
loop_
_entity_poly.entity_id
_entity_poly.type
_entity_poly.pdbx_seq_one_letter_code
_entity_poly.pdbx_strand_id
1 'polypeptide(L)'
;MQKPILSCVLIMGLLGSAMSVLAHGHHHEKVQTQAQRDAANGIFEDKDVLDRKLSDWEGVWQSVEPYLRSGELDVVLQKKAETKKDKTVEEYRAYYTQGYKTDVDMIGIENNIIEFHQGEKVESCEYHYNGYRILHYESGKKGVRYLFRCDDPTSQAPKFIQFSDHIIAPEKAGHFHLYMGNTSQDELLKELSNWPTYYPYSMKADDIVHEMLYH
;
A
#
# COMPACT_ATOMS: atom_id res chain seq x y z
N MET A 1 84.78 19.23 -2.23
CA MET A 1 84.18 18.34 -3.23
C MET A 1 83.50 17.20 -2.45
N GLN A 2 82.24 17.36 -2.13
CA GLN A 2 81.40 16.37 -1.36
C GLN A 2 80.33 15.85 -2.27
N LYS A 3 80.20 14.55 -2.38
CA LYS A 3 79.15 13.86 -3.13
C LYS A 3 77.93 13.70 -2.22
N PRO A 4 76.72 13.92 -2.69
CA PRO A 4 75.53 13.55 -1.91
C PRO A 4 75.17 12.07 -2.14
N ILE A 5 74.73 11.44 -1.02
CA ILE A 5 74.22 10.07 -0.93
C ILE A 5 72.77 10.06 -1.35
N LEU A 6 72.41 9.19 -2.30
CA LEU A 6 71.08 8.98 -2.80
C LEU A 6 70.38 7.93 -1.88
N SER A 7 69.39 8.37 -1.11
CA SER A 7 68.62 7.48 -0.28
C SER A 7 67.38 7.03 -1.03
N CYS A 8 67.31 5.74 -1.40
CA CYS A 8 66.10 5.10 -1.96
C CYS A 8 65.10 4.81 -0.83
N VAL A 9 63.97 5.49 -0.85
CA VAL A 9 62.81 5.13 -0.03
C VAL A 9 61.94 4.18 -0.83
N LEU A 10 61.84 2.94 -0.36
CA LEU A 10 60.91 1.93 -0.87
C LEU A 10 59.52 2.23 -0.28
N ILE A 11 58.55 2.62 -1.11
CA ILE A 11 57.15 2.75 -0.76
C ILE A 11 56.47 1.41 -1.02
N MET A 12 56.20 0.65 0.04
CA MET A 12 55.32 -0.51 -0.02
C MET A 12 53.86 -0.03 -0.14
N GLY A 13 53.28 -0.21 -1.31
CA GLY A 13 51.83 -0.01 -1.52
C GLY A 13 51.03 -1.13 -0.92
N LEU A 14 50.24 -0.83 0.14
CA LEU A 14 49.18 -1.71 0.61
C LEU A 14 48.03 -1.64 -0.40
N LEU A 15 47.82 -2.70 -1.15
CA LEU A 15 46.56 -2.94 -1.85
C LEU A 15 45.49 -3.33 -0.84
N GLY A 16 44.68 -2.36 -0.41
CA GLY A 16 43.47 -2.58 0.34
C GLY A 16 42.38 -3.09 -0.59
N SER A 17 42.07 -4.40 -0.52
CA SER A 17 40.91 -4.99 -1.19
C SER A 17 39.67 -4.47 -0.48
N ALA A 18 38.94 -3.56 -1.13
CA ALA A 18 37.58 -3.16 -0.67
C ALA A 18 36.64 -4.34 -0.95
N MET A 19 36.31 -5.11 0.10
CA MET A 19 35.18 -6.03 0.05
C MET A 19 33.91 -5.19 0.07
N SER A 20 33.22 -5.14 -1.07
CA SER A 20 31.87 -4.63 -1.17
C SER A 20 30.94 -5.62 -0.44
N VAL A 21 30.55 -5.28 0.78
CA VAL A 21 29.49 -5.99 1.48
C VAL A 21 28.18 -5.63 0.77
N LEU A 22 27.69 -6.53 -0.07
CA LEU A 22 26.33 -6.50 -0.56
C LEU A 22 25.42 -6.73 0.66
N ALA A 23 24.90 -5.65 1.23
CA ALA A 23 23.83 -5.71 2.21
C ALA A 23 22.57 -6.19 1.46
N HIS A 24 22.32 -7.50 1.48
CA HIS A 24 21.01 -8.04 1.20
C HIS A 24 20.13 -7.59 2.37
N GLY A 25 19.29 -6.60 2.10
CA GLY A 25 18.22 -6.23 3.02
C GLY A 25 17.30 -7.44 3.17
N HIS A 26 17.48 -8.21 4.24
CA HIS A 26 16.47 -9.16 4.67
C HIS A 26 15.26 -8.34 5.08
N HIS A 27 14.23 -8.28 4.25
CA HIS A 27 12.88 -7.97 4.70
C HIS A 27 12.54 -9.02 5.75
N HIS A 28 12.64 -8.65 7.01
CA HIS A 28 12.05 -9.45 8.08
C HIS A 28 10.54 -9.40 7.88
N GLU A 29 10.00 -10.45 7.28
CA GLU A 29 8.57 -10.68 7.23
C GLU A 29 8.06 -10.67 8.68
N LYS A 30 7.24 -9.68 9.02
CA LYS A 30 6.71 -9.52 10.38
C LYS A 30 5.75 -10.67 10.63
N VAL A 31 6.14 -11.60 11.50
CA VAL A 31 5.31 -12.76 11.81
C VAL A 31 4.00 -12.29 12.45
N GLN A 32 2.91 -12.40 11.69
CA GLN A 32 1.57 -12.06 12.17
C GLN A 32 1.12 -13.02 13.27
N THR A 33 0.48 -12.50 14.31
CA THR A 33 -0.21 -13.29 15.31
C THR A 33 -1.46 -13.96 14.72
N GLN A 34 -1.99 -14.99 15.39
CA GLN A 34 -3.25 -15.61 14.94
C GLN A 34 -4.39 -14.59 14.89
N ALA A 35 -4.51 -13.72 15.89
CA ALA A 35 -5.53 -12.67 15.93
C ALA A 35 -5.42 -11.69 14.76
N GLN A 36 -4.21 -11.32 14.33
CA GLN A 36 -4.00 -10.47 13.15
C GLN A 36 -4.42 -11.20 11.86
N ARG A 37 -4.11 -12.48 11.71
CA ARG A 37 -4.57 -13.30 10.56
C ARG A 37 -6.08 -13.43 10.54
N ASP A 38 -6.71 -13.67 11.69
CA ASP A 38 -8.15 -13.76 11.80
C ASP A 38 -8.81 -12.42 11.43
N ALA A 39 -8.27 -11.30 11.94
CA ALA A 39 -8.74 -9.96 11.60
C ALA A 39 -8.60 -9.66 10.09
N ALA A 40 -7.47 -10.02 9.48
CA ALA A 40 -7.25 -9.88 8.04
C ALA A 40 -8.27 -10.70 7.21
N ASN A 41 -8.76 -11.80 7.75
CA ASN A 41 -9.82 -12.60 7.16
C ASN A 41 -11.25 -12.13 7.50
N GLY A 42 -11.40 -11.00 8.20
CA GLY A 42 -12.68 -10.44 8.61
C GLY A 42 -13.32 -11.13 9.81
N ILE A 43 -12.52 -11.79 10.64
CA ILE A 43 -12.95 -12.50 11.85
C ILE A 43 -12.35 -11.79 13.07
N PHE A 44 -13.14 -10.94 13.73
CA PHE A 44 -12.74 -10.19 14.92
C PHE A 44 -13.97 -9.75 15.73
N GLU A 45 -13.79 -9.42 17.01
CA GLU A 45 -14.84 -8.80 17.82
C GLU A 45 -14.85 -7.27 17.59
N ASP A 46 -16.02 -6.65 17.59
CA ASP A 46 -16.15 -5.20 17.33
C ASP A 46 -15.36 -4.35 18.34
N LYS A 47 -15.24 -4.84 19.59
CA LYS A 47 -14.45 -4.19 20.66
C LYS A 47 -12.95 -4.19 20.43
N ASP A 48 -12.43 -5.03 19.52
CA ASP A 48 -11.00 -5.14 19.20
C ASP A 48 -10.57 -4.10 18.15
N VAL A 49 -11.55 -3.43 17.53
CA VAL A 49 -11.27 -2.35 16.56
C VAL A 49 -10.88 -1.08 17.31
N LEU A 50 -9.72 -0.55 17.00
CA LEU A 50 -9.18 0.66 17.61
C LEU A 50 -9.08 1.80 16.60
N ASP A 51 -9.16 3.05 17.11
CA ASP A 51 -8.89 4.24 16.30
C ASP A 51 -7.48 4.20 15.71
N ARG A 52 -7.34 4.70 14.47
CA ARG A 52 -6.06 4.78 13.77
C ARG A 52 -5.79 6.21 13.33
N LYS A 53 -4.52 6.53 13.15
CA LYS A 53 -4.07 7.84 12.70
C LYS A 53 -3.65 7.76 11.24
N LEU A 54 -3.73 8.88 10.51
CA LEU A 54 -3.29 8.93 9.11
C LEU A 54 -1.80 8.54 8.94
N SER A 55 -1.00 8.73 9.99
CA SER A 55 0.41 8.27 10.05
C SER A 55 0.60 6.76 9.84
N ASP A 56 -0.43 5.94 10.04
CA ASP A 56 -0.35 4.51 9.76
C ASP A 56 -0.25 4.22 8.25
N TRP A 57 -0.67 5.17 7.42
CA TRP A 57 -0.60 5.12 5.95
C TRP A 57 0.43 6.09 5.35
N GLU A 58 1.27 6.77 6.16
CA GLU A 58 2.32 7.66 5.66
C GLU A 58 3.26 6.97 4.67
N GLY A 59 3.60 7.67 3.60
CA GLY A 59 4.50 7.23 2.55
C GLY A 59 4.03 7.62 1.16
N VAL A 60 4.71 7.09 0.15
CA VAL A 60 4.35 7.23 -1.26
C VAL A 60 3.83 5.90 -1.77
N TRP A 61 2.68 5.94 -2.43
CA TRP A 61 1.91 4.77 -2.83
C TRP A 61 1.56 4.84 -4.31
N GLN A 62 1.54 3.69 -4.97
CA GLN A 62 1.18 3.54 -6.37
C GLN A 62 -0.06 2.68 -6.55
N SER A 63 -0.89 3.02 -7.54
CA SER A 63 -2.05 2.23 -7.92
C SER A 63 -1.64 0.87 -8.49
N VAL A 64 -2.38 -0.18 -8.14
CA VAL A 64 -2.21 -1.52 -8.71
C VAL A 64 -2.90 -1.67 -10.08
N GLU A 65 -3.78 -0.76 -10.45
CA GLU A 65 -4.56 -0.81 -11.70
C GLU A 65 -3.69 -0.94 -12.95
N PRO A 66 -2.56 -0.18 -13.13
CA PRO A 66 -1.69 -0.31 -14.28
C PRO A 66 -1.10 -1.73 -14.46
N TYR A 67 -0.76 -2.39 -13.36
CA TYR A 67 -0.21 -3.76 -13.37
C TYR A 67 -1.25 -4.80 -13.79
N LEU A 68 -2.53 -4.59 -13.44
CA LEU A 68 -3.63 -5.42 -13.93
C LEU A 68 -3.83 -5.23 -15.43
N ARG A 69 -3.80 -3.99 -15.90
CA ARG A 69 -4.01 -3.63 -17.30
C ARG A 69 -2.89 -4.11 -18.22
N SER A 70 -1.63 -4.07 -17.76
CA SER A 70 -0.46 -4.55 -18.51
C SER A 70 -0.34 -6.08 -18.54
N GLY A 71 -1.09 -6.80 -17.68
CA GLY A 71 -1.06 -8.27 -17.59
C GLY A 71 -0.06 -8.82 -16.57
N GLU A 72 0.67 -7.98 -15.85
CA GLU A 72 1.64 -8.41 -14.83
C GLU A 72 0.96 -9.18 -13.68
N LEU A 73 -0.33 -8.93 -13.42
CA LEU A 73 -1.11 -9.65 -12.42
C LEU A 73 -1.77 -10.95 -12.94
N ASP A 74 -1.53 -11.38 -14.18
CA ASP A 74 -2.20 -12.55 -14.76
C ASP A 74 -1.94 -13.83 -13.97
N VAL A 75 -0.72 -14.00 -13.47
CA VAL A 75 -0.35 -15.14 -12.63
C VAL A 75 -1.16 -15.19 -11.33
N VAL A 76 -1.51 -14.03 -10.76
CA VAL A 76 -2.37 -13.94 -9.56
C VAL A 76 -3.79 -14.38 -9.90
N LEU A 77 -4.34 -13.93 -11.04
CA LEU A 77 -5.68 -14.27 -11.49
C LEU A 77 -5.79 -15.78 -11.77
N GLN A 78 -4.79 -16.35 -12.46
CA GLN A 78 -4.70 -17.80 -12.71
C GLN A 78 -4.69 -18.59 -11.41
N LYS A 79 -3.81 -18.20 -10.47
CA LYS A 79 -3.72 -18.87 -9.17
C LYS A 79 -5.03 -18.82 -8.38
N LYS A 80 -5.73 -17.68 -8.41
CA LYS A 80 -7.05 -17.52 -7.75
C LYS A 80 -8.09 -18.43 -8.41
N ALA A 81 -8.16 -18.50 -9.75
CA ALA A 81 -9.08 -19.36 -10.48
C ALA A 81 -8.84 -20.84 -10.17
N GLU A 82 -7.57 -21.27 -10.15
CA GLU A 82 -7.18 -22.65 -9.82
C GLU A 82 -7.52 -23.03 -8.38
N THR A 83 -7.33 -22.11 -7.43
CA THR A 83 -7.44 -22.40 -6.00
C THR A 83 -8.88 -22.31 -5.51
N LYS A 84 -9.60 -21.22 -5.85
CA LYS A 84 -10.95 -20.96 -5.36
C LYS A 84 -12.03 -21.65 -6.17
N LYS A 85 -11.82 -21.85 -7.48
CA LYS A 85 -12.72 -22.54 -8.42
C LYS A 85 -14.15 -21.97 -8.46
N ASP A 86 -14.29 -20.70 -8.15
CA ASP A 86 -15.55 -19.96 -8.11
C ASP A 86 -15.73 -19.04 -9.35
N LYS A 87 -14.63 -18.72 -10.04
CA LYS A 87 -14.57 -17.87 -11.24
C LYS A 87 -13.49 -18.36 -12.20
N THR A 88 -13.69 -18.08 -13.49
CA THR A 88 -12.63 -18.21 -14.51
C THR A 88 -11.61 -17.09 -14.38
N VAL A 89 -10.50 -17.19 -15.10
CA VAL A 89 -9.47 -16.12 -15.15
C VAL A 89 -10.07 -14.83 -15.71
N GLU A 90 -10.89 -14.94 -16.76
CA GLU A 90 -11.57 -13.81 -17.41
C GLU A 90 -12.56 -13.12 -16.47
N GLU A 91 -13.32 -13.90 -15.70
CA GLU A 91 -14.24 -13.37 -14.69
C GLU A 91 -13.49 -12.69 -13.56
N TYR A 92 -12.35 -13.25 -13.11
CA TYR A 92 -11.47 -12.57 -12.15
C TYR A 92 -10.89 -11.28 -12.71
N ARG A 93 -10.48 -11.27 -13.99
CA ARG A 93 -9.99 -10.05 -14.65
C ARG A 93 -11.05 -8.97 -14.66
N ALA A 94 -12.28 -9.31 -15.07
CA ALA A 94 -13.39 -8.35 -15.08
C ALA A 94 -13.69 -7.82 -13.66
N TYR A 95 -13.70 -8.69 -12.65
CA TYR A 95 -13.92 -8.34 -11.27
C TYR A 95 -12.87 -7.36 -10.74
N TYR A 96 -11.57 -7.64 -10.96
CA TYR A 96 -10.48 -6.77 -10.52
C TYR A 96 -10.37 -5.49 -11.36
N THR A 97 -10.71 -5.53 -12.65
CA THR A 97 -10.79 -4.32 -13.48
C THR A 97 -11.82 -3.34 -12.93
N GLN A 98 -12.98 -3.83 -12.51
CA GLN A 98 -13.96 -2.99 -11.83
C GLN A 98 -13.48 -2.54 -10.46
N GLY A 99 -12.90 -3.46 -9.67
CA GLY A 99 -12.46 -3.20 -8.31
C GLY A 99 -11.33 -2.17 -8.21
N TYR A 100 -10.31 -2.29 -9.04
CA TYR A 100 -9.12 -1.43 -9.00
C TYR A 100 -9.23 -0.13 -9.80
N LYS A 101 -10.32 0.04 -10.54
CA LYS A 101 -10.51 1.21 -11.42
C LYS A 101 -10.30 2.51 -10.66
N THR A 102 -9.35 3.32 -11.13
CA THR A 102 -9.03 4.65 -10.60
C THR A 102 -8.32 5.49 -11.66
N ASP A 103 -8.39 6.80 -11.53
CA ASP A 103 -7.61 7.78 -12.27
C ASP A 103 -6.49 8.40 -11.38
N VAL A 104 -6.39 7.98 -10.13
CA VAL A 104 -5.31 8.39 -9.22
C VAL A 104 -4.16 7.39 -9.30
N ASP A 105 -3.08 7.79 -9.96
CA ASP A 105 -1.93 6.91 -10.22
C ASP A 105 -1.04 6.74 -8.99
N MET A 106 -0.91 7.81 -8.20
CA MET A 106 -0.02 7.85 -7.03
C MET A 106 -0.65 8.67 -5.91
N ILE A 107 -0.34 8.29 -4.67
CA ILE A 107 -0.76 8.99 -3.45
C ILE A 107 0.46 9.25 -2.58
N GLY A 108 0.66 10.51 -2.17
CA GLY A 108 1.60 10.91 -1.14
C GLY A 108 0.87 11.20 0.17
N ILE A 109 1.34 10.64 1.29
CA ILE A 109 0.75 10.88 2.61
C ILE A 109 1.86 11.27 3.57
N GLU A 110 1.78 12.51 4.10
CA GLU A 110 2.74 13.03 5.07
C GLU A 110 2.08 14.11 5.95
N ASN A 111 2.33 14.09 7.25
CA ASN A 111 1.89 15.14 8.19
C ASN A 111 0.39 15.50 8.09
N ASN A 112 -0.49 14.50 7.97
CA ASN A 112 -1.94 14.63 7.73
C ASN A 112 -2.34 15.24 6.38
N ILE A 113 -1.40 15.52 5.49
CA ILE A 113 -1.68 15.95 4.12
C ILE A 113 -1.69 14.72 3.22
N ILE A 114 -2.68 14.64 2.32
CA ILE A 114 -2.70 13.66 1.25
C ILE A 114 -2.65 14.40 -0.08
N GLU A 115 -1.73 13.98 -0.92
CA GLU A 115 -1.61 14.38 -2.32
C GLU A 115 -2.11 13.27 -3.23
N PHE A 116 -2.99 13.61 -4.17
CA PHE A 116 -3.54 12.72 -5.18
C PHE A 116 -2.99 13.13 -6.55
N HIS A 117 -2.27 12.22 -7.20
CA HIS A 117 -1.68 12.43 -8.52
C HIS A 117 -2.52 11.74 -9.59
N GLN A 118 -2.97 12.51 -10.58
CA GLN A 118 -3.74 12.07 -11.76
C GLN A 118 -2.99 12.52 -13.02
N GLY A 119 -2.00 11.75 -13.45
CA GLY A 119 -1.04 12.19 -14.45
C GLY A 119 -0.28 13.43 -13.99
N GLU A 120 -0.41 14.56 -14.71
CA GLU A 120 0.24 15.83 -14.33
C GLU A 120 -0.54 16.65 -13.28
N LYS A 121 -1.78 16.31 -13.03
CA LYS A 121 -2.62 17.00 -12.05
C LYS A 121 -2.34 16.49 -10.65
N VAL A 122 -2.09 17.41 -9.71
CA VAL A 122 -1.91 17.09 -8.29
C VAL A 122 -2.89 17.91 -7.47
N GLU A 123 -3.69 17.23 -6.67
CA GLU A 123 -4.62 17.85 -5.72
C GLU A 123 -4.25 17.41 -4.32
N SER A 124 -4.37 18.30 -3.35
CA SER A 124 -4.01 17.97 -1.96
C SER A 124 -4.97 18.58 -0.96
N CYS A 125 -5.03 17.97 0.21
CA CYS A 125 -5.73 18.51 1.37
C CYS A 125 -5.14 17.98 2.67
N GLU A 126 -5.29 18.76 3.75
CA GLU A 126 -5.10 18.26 5.10
C GLU A 126 -6.36 17.50 5.53
N TYR A 127 -6.16 16.23 5.97
CA TYR A 127 -7.27 15.36 6.35
C TYR A 127 -7.35 15.16 7.85
N HIS A 128 -8.57 15.24 8.37
CA HIS A 128 -8.89 15.04 9.77
C HIS A 128 -9.62 13.72 9.98
N TYR A 129 -9.21 12.97 10.99
CA TYR A 129 -9.85 11.71 11.35
C TYR A 129 -11.32 11.90 11.72
N ASN A 130 -12.19 11.04 11.19
CA ASN A 130 -13.64 11.13 11.34
C ASN A 130 -14.25 9.81 11.88
N GLY A 131 -13.45 9.03 12.64
CA GLY A 131 -13.86 7.75 13.19
C GLY A 131 -13.70 6.58 12.24
N TYR A 132 -14.27 5.45 12.59
CA TYR A 132 -14.32 4.25 11.75
C TYR A 132 -15.74 3.69 11.65
N ARG A 133 -15.93 2.77 10.69
CA ARG A 133 -17.17 1.96 10.59
C ARG A 133 -16.79 0.50 10.38
N ILE A 134 -17.48 -0.38 11.10
CA ILE A 134 -17.41 -1.82 10.91
C ILE A 134 -18.49 -2.20 9.91
N LEU A 135 -18.10 -2.85 8.83
CA LEU A 135 -19.02 -3.38 7.82
C LEU A 135 -19.23 -4.86 8.07
N HIS A 136 -20.50 -5.28 8.03
CA HIS A 136 -20.89 -6.67 8.14
C HIS A 136 -21.33 -7.18 6.77
N TYR A 137 -20.59 -8.15 6.22
CA TYR A 137 -20.90 -8.71 4.92
C TYR A 137 -21.83 -9.92 5.02
N GLU A 138 -22.58 -10.20 3.96
CA GLU A 138 -23.48 -11.36 3.88
C GLU A 138 -22.76 -12.69 4.11
N SER A 139 -21.47 -12.77 3.81
CA SER A 139 -20.60 -13.92 4.08
C SER A 139 -20.36 -14.19 5.57
N GLY A 140 -20.84 -13.32 6.48
CA GLY A 140 -20.54 -13.34 7.91
C GLY A 140 -19.17 -12.73 8.28
N LYS A 141 -18.38 -12.33 7.30
CA LYS A 141 -17.11 -11.62 7.53
C LYS A 141 -17.36 -10.15 7.82
N LYS A 142 -16.38 -9.50 8.43
CA LYS A 142 -16.40 -8.07 8.72
C LYS A 142 -15.23 -7.35 8.04
N GLY A 143 -15.40 -6.05 7.78
CA GLY A 143 -14.33 -5.16 7.36
C GLY A 143 -14.37 -3.87 8.16
N VAL A 144 -13.28 -3.13 8.21
CA VAL A 144 -13.22 -1.81 8.84
C VAL A 144 -12.85 -0.77 7.80
N ARG A 145 -13.56 0.35 7.81
CA ARG A 145 -13.19 1.55 7.07
C ARG A 145 -12.88 2.67 8.05
N TYR A 146 -11.68 3.24 7.92
CA TYR A 146 -11.21 4.39 8.68
C TYR A 146 -11.48 5.65 7.87
N LEU A 147 -12.24 6.57 8.44
CA LEU A 147 -12.83 7.72 7.77
C LEU A 147 -12.00 8.97 8.01
N PHE A 148 -11.74 9.73 6.95
CA PHE A 148 -11.07 11.02 7.05
C PHE A 148 -11.80 12.06 6.19
N ARG A 149 -11.66 13.33 6.54
CA ARG A 149 -12.36 14.44 5.93
C ARG A 149 -11.42 15.61 5.65
N CYS A 150 -11.51 16.15 4.45
CA CYS A 150 -10.94 17.45 4.09
C CYS A 150 -11.96 18.55 4.43
N ASP A 151 -11.55 19.53 5.23
CA ASP A 151 -12.41 20.66 5.63
C ASP A 151 -12.11 21.95 4.84
N ASP A 152 -11.10 21.94 3.96
CA ASP A 152 -10.78 23.09 3.10
C ASP A 152 -11.79 23.19 1.94
N PRO A 153 -12.64 24.23 1.91
CA PRO A 153 -13.64 24.40 0.86
C PRO A 153 -13.02 24.81 -0.50
N THR A 154 -11.74 25.16 -0.53
CA THR A 154 -11.02 25.57 -1.74
C THR A 154 -10.27 24.42 -2.40
N SER A 155 -10.01 23.34 -1.66
CA SER A 155 -9.34 22.17 -2.18
C SER A 155 -10.21 21.43 -3.21
N GLN A 156 -9.57 20.95 -4.28
CA GLN A 156 -10.20 20.08 -5.29
C GLN A 156 -9.96 18.58 -5.00
N ALA A 157 -9.21 18.28 -3.93
CA ALA A 157 -9.04 16.91 -3.47
C ALA A 157 -10.38 16.33 -2.97
N PRO A 158 -10.55 14.99 -2.94
CA PRO A 158 -11.76 14.35 -2.45
C PRO A 158 -12.11 14.80 -1.03
N LYS A 159 -13.34 15.28 -0.81
CA LYS A 159 -13.78 15.78 0.50
C LYS A 159 -13.83 14.70 1.57
N PHE A 160 -14.20 13.48 1.19
CA PHE A 160 -14.32 12.33 2.07
C PHE A 160 -13.49 11.20 1.52
N ILE A 161 -12.73 10.53 2.39
CA ILE A 161 -11.96 9.34 2.07
C ILE A 161 -12.13 8.28 3.16
N GLN A 162 -11.97 7.01 2.76
CA GLN A 162 -12.03 5.88 3.68
C GLN A 162 -10.94 4.89 3.32
N PHE A 163 -10.07 4.56 4.28
CA PHE A 163 -9.06 3.52 4.15
C PHE A 163 -9.59 2.18 4.66
N SER A 164 -9.21 1.10 3.99
CA SER A 164 -9.37 -0.27 4.43
C SER A 164 -8.13 -1.07 4.04
N ASP A 165 -7.49 -1.75 5.00
CA ASP A 165 -6.23 -2.47 4.78
C ASP A 165 -6.16 -3.80 5.55
N HIS A 166 -7.31 -4.32 5.97
CA HIS A 166 -7.44 -5.56 6.77
C HIS A 166 -6.81 -5.48 8.18
N ILE A 167 -6.37 -4.31 8.62
CA ILE A 167 -5.80 -4.06 9.95
C ILE A 167 -6.83 -3.31 10.79
N ILE A 168 -7.04 -3.77 12.03
CA ILE A 168 -8.09 -3.25 12.92
C ILE A 168 -7.55 -2.46 14.13
N ALA A 169 -6.23 -2.31 14.24
CA ALA A 169 -5.55 -1.58 15.31
C ALA A 169 -4.39 -0.74 14.76
N PRO A 170 -3.84 0.23 15.51
CA PRO A 170 -2.72 1.05 15.06
C PRO A 170 -1.52 0.22 14.60
N GLU A 171 -1.25 0.23 13.32
CA GLU A 171 -0.14 -0.45 12.67
C GLU A 171 0.11 0.18 11.29
N LYS A 172 1.39 0.19 10.83
CA LYS A 172 1.76 0.65 9.50
C LYS A 172 1.15 -0.26 8.43
N ALA A 173 0.45 0.32 7.47
CA ALA A 173 -0.14 -0.41 6.36
C ALA A 173 0.93 -0.96 5.40
N GLY A 174 0.74 -2.18 4.90
CA GLY A 174 1.52 -2.77 3.82
C GLY A 174 0.93 -2.47 2.44
N HIS A 175 -0.38 -2.38 2.35
CA HIS A 175 -1.19 -1.91 1.22
C HIS A 175 -2.52 -1.39 1.76
N PHE A 176 -3.32 -0.76 0.92
CA PHE A 176 -4.67 -0.36 1.30
C PHE A 176 -5.61 -0.20 0.11
N HIS A 177 -6.89 -0.29 0.41
CA HIS A 177 -7.98 0.13 -0.47
C HIS A 177 -8.42 1.53 -0.07
N LEU A 178 -8.65 2.40 -1.05
CA LEU A 178 -9.07 3.77 -0.80
C LEU A 178 -10.39 4.08 -1.51
N TYR A 179 -11.37 4.53 -0.73
CA TYR A 179 -12.66 5.01 -1.22
C TYR A 179 -12.66 6.54 -1.14
N MET A 180 -13.05 7.20 -2.22
CA MET A 180 -12.94 8.66 -2.37
C MET A 180 -14.24 9.25 -2.92
N GLY A 181 -14.66 10.41 -2.40
CA GLY A 181 -15.87 11.07 -2.90
C GLY A 181 -16.13 12.42 -2.25
N ASN A 182 -17.14 13.13 -2.80
CA ASN A 182 -17.46 14.49 -2.39
C ASN A 182 -18.86 14.65 -1.77
N THR A 183 -19.67 13.58 -1.70
CA THR A 183 -21.05 13.65 -1.22
C THR A 183 -21.15 13.52 0.30
N SER A 184 -20.80 12.35 0.84
CA SER A 184 -20.75 12.09 2.28
C SER A 184 -20.01 10.79 2.60
N GLN A 185 -19.66 10.60 3.88
CA GLN A 185 -19.10 9.35 4.36
C GLN A 185 -20.09 8.19 4.19
N ASP A 186 -21.37 8.43 4.47
CA ASP A 186 -22.40 7.39 4.40
C ASP A 186 -22.66 6.92 2.96
N GLU A 187 -22.53 7.80 1.96
CA GLU A 187 -22.60 7.39 0.55
C GLU A 187 -21.39 6.54 0.16
N LEU A 188 -20.19 6.89 0.61
CA LEU A 188 -18.99 6.09 0.35
C LEU A 188 -19.05 4.71 0.99
N LEU A 189 -19.72 4.56 2.15
CA LEU A 189 -19.88 3.26 2.80
C LEU A 189 -20.71 2.28 1.97
N LYS A 190 -21.55 2.77 1.05
CA LYS A 190 -22.35 1.94 0.14
C LYS A 190 -21.56 1.39 -1.05
N GLU A 191 -20.38 1.98 -1.34
CA GLU A 191 -19.52 1.50 -2.41
C GLU A 191 -18.83 0.19 -2.00
N LEU A 192 -19.19 -0.89 -2.69
CA LEU A 192 -18.68 -2.24 -2.44
C LEU A 192 -18.06 -2.88 -3.68
N SER A 193 -18.18 -2.24 -4.84
CA SER A 193 -17.77 -2.79 -6.13
C SER A 193 -16.47 -2.19 -6.68
N ASN A 194 -16.08 -1.00 -6.21
CA ASN A 194 -14.85 -0.33 -6.59
C ASN A 194 -14.01 -0.03 -5.34
N TRP A 195 -12.83 -0.61 -5.29
CA TRP A 195 -11.88 -0.49 -4.17
C TRP A 195 -10.47 -0.27 -4.71
N PRO A 196 -10.14 0.90 -5.30
CA PRO A 196 -8.80 1.23 -5.74
C PRO A 196 -7.76 0.85 -4.71
N THR A 197 -6.74 0.11 -5.15
CA THR A 197 -5.76 -0.51 -4.26
C THR A 197 -4.39 0.07 -4.52
N TYR A 198 -3.67 0.34 -3.44
CA TYR A 198 -2.37 0.99 -3.48
C TYR A 198 -1.33 0.20 -2.71
N TYR A 199 -0.15 0.06 -3.31
CA TYR A 199 1.04 -0.55 -2.73
C TYR A 199 2.14 0.48 -2.58
N PRO A 200 3.14 0.28 -1.67
CA PRO A 200 4.28 1.18 -1.56
C PRO A 200 4.94 1.42 -2.92
N TYR A 201 5.25 2.67 -3.23
CA TYR A 201 5.87 3.06 -4.52
C TYR A 201 7.23 2.38 -4.76
N SER A 202 7.92 1.97 -3.69
CA SER A 202 9.18 1.23 -3.77
C SER A 202 9.04 -0.21 -4.25
N MET A 203 7.84 -0.80 -4.20
CA MET A 203 7.57 -2.17 -4.67
C MET A 203 7.52 -2.20 -6.19
N LYS A 204 8.11 -3.23 -6.77
CA LYS A 204 8.03 -3.54 -8.20
C LYS A 204 6.88 -4.50 -8.45
N ALA A 205 6.55 -4.73 -9.73
CA ALA A 205 5.51 -5.68 -10.13
C ALA A 205 5.69 -7.07 -9.48
N ASP A 206 6.91 -7.60 -9.49
CA ASP A 206 7.21 -8.92 -8.90
C ASP A 206 6.95 -8.95 -7.38
N ASP A 207 7.26 -7.85 -6.66
CA ASP A 207 7.01 -7.74 -5.22
C ASP A 207 5.51 -7.72 -4.94
N ILE A 208 4.74 -6.95 -5.73
CA ILE A 208 3.27 -6.86 -5.62
C ILE A 208 2.63 -8.21 -5.95
N VAL A 209 3.07 -8.88 -7.01
CA VAL A 209 2.61 -10.23 -7.39
C VAL A 209 2.88 -11.22 -6.26
N HIS A 210 4.08 -11.20 -5.69
CA HIS A 210 4.44 -12.07 -4.57
C HIS A 210 3.51 -11.83 -3.37
N GLU A 211 3.34 -10.56 -2.98
CA GLU A 211 2.43 -10.18 -1.90
C GLU A 211 1.01 -10.73 -2.14
N MET A 212 0.45 -10.51 -3.33
CA MET A 212 -0.91 -10.95 -3.68
C MET A 212 -1.09 -12.47 -3.79
N LEU A 213 -0.02 -13.23 -3.98
CA LEU A 213 -0.06 -14.70 -4.06
C LEU A 213 -0.01 -15.38 -2.68
N TYR A 214 0.60 -14.71 -1.70
CA TYR A 214 0.89 -15.30 -0.38
C TYR A 214 0.14 -14.62 0.78
N HIS A 215 -0.72 -13.68 0.46
CA HIS A 215 -1.65 -13.03 1.40
C HIS A 215 -2.98 -13.74 1.54
#